data_7a8f4572cd0ffc3491fc123feefaf33e
#
_entry.id   7a8f4572cd0ffc3491fc123feefaf33e
#
_cell.length_a   1.000
_cell.length_b   1.000
_cell.length_c   1.000
_cell.angle_alpha   90.00
_cell.angle_beta   90.00
_cell.angle_gamma   90.00
#
_symmetry.space_group_name_H-M   'P 1'
#
loop_
_entity.id
_entity.type
_entity.pdbx_description
1 polymer ?
#
loop_
_entity_poly.entity_id
_entity_poly.type
_entity_poly.pdbx_seq_one_letter_code
_entity_poly.pdbx_strand_id
1 'polypeptide(L)'
;MRASAVLRSVICRTLAVALAAFAVLSAVIPVPAFAADSDQQVKTVRVGWLINNEGFQDGTPGERLSGWGYDYLQTLSYYTPGWQYEYVSGTFTELMDMLEAGEIDLMPNISYSEERAQKLLFSSNPEGAERYYIYAKPDRDDLAKGDPQALQGLTIGCNSGVMQTFVGQQWLANEGITCTYREYDGGSMLFDALANDEVDAVIMNDTISSPDASPMFYVGSSDYYFAVPKSRPDLMNDINAAMTAIARVNPRYNDEVKANYSA
;
A
#
# COMPACT_ATOMS: atom_id res chain seq x y z
N MET A 1 57.49 -36.62 -58.94
CA MET A 1 56.88 -35.28 -58.82
C MET A 1 55.69 -35.10 -59.75
N ARG A 2 54.67 -35.98 -59.80
CA ARG A 2 53.47 -35.83 -60.63
C ARG A 2 52.17 -36.25 -59.95
N ALA A 3 52.17 -36.48 -58.61
CA ALA A 3 50.95 -36.92 -57.90
C ALA A 3 50.26 -35.79 -57.11
N SER A 4 50.85 -34.62 -56.95
CA SER A 4 50.30 -33.54 -56.09
C SER A 4 49.44 -32.47 -56.85
N ALA A 5 49.43 -32.50 -58.18
CA ALA A 5 48.69 -31.51 -58.98
C ALA A 5 47.22 -31.93 -59.24
N VAL A 6 46.94 -33.23 -59.25
CA VAL A 6 45.60 -33.75 -59.57
C VAL A 6 44.70 -33.67 -58.33
N LEU A 7 45.24 -33.79 -57.13
CA LEU A 7 44.46 -33.75 -55.86
C LEU A 7 43.96 -32.32 -55.51
N ARG A 8 44.69 -31.28 -55.93
CA ARG A 8 44.27 -29.90 -55.67
C ARG A 8 43.14 -29.42 -56.59
N SER A 9 42.98 -30.00 -57.79
CA SER A 9 41.92 -29.61 -58.74
C SER A 9 40.57 -30.23 -58.40
N VAL A 10 40.54 -31.38 -57.74
CA VAL A 10 39.30 -32.06 -57.35
C VAL A 10 38.71 -31.43 -56.07
N ILE A 11 39.55 -30.99 -55.13
CA ILE A 11 39.12 -30.35 -53.87
C ILE A 11 38.54 -28.94 -54.15
N CYS A 12 39.14 -28.19 -55.11
CA CYS A 12 38.61 -26.86 -55.47
C CYS A 12 37.24 -26.87 -56.18
N ARG A 13 36.94 -27.95 -56.94
CA ARG A 13 35.66 -28.06 -57.64
C ARG A 13 34.51 -28.54 -56.79
N THR A 14 34.75 -29.28 -55.75
CA THR A 14 33.75 -29.73 -54.78
C THR A 14 33.39 -28.64 -53.76
N LEU A 15 34.31 -27.74 -53.41
CA LEU A 15 33.99 -26.59 -52.53
C LEU A 15 33.16 -25.49 -53.24
N ALA A 16 33.35 -25.33 -54.57
CA ALA A 16 32.60 -24.31 -55.30
C ALA A 16 31.11 -24.68 -55.56
N VAL A 17 30.80 -25.98 -55.57
CA VAL A 17 29.41 -26.45 -55.74
C VAL A 17 28.66 -26.45 -54.40
N ALA A 18 29.35 -26.60 -53.25
CA ALA A 18 28.71 -26.55 -51.93
C ALA A 18 28.38 -25.12 -51.48
N LEU A 19 29.08 -24.08 -51.99
CA LEU A 19 28.76 -22.69 -51.66
C LEU A 19 27.64 -22.09 -52.50
N ALA A 20 27.33 -22.67 -53.68
CA ALA A 20 26.23 -22.19 -54.54
C ALA A 20 24.87 -22.74 -54.16
N ALA A 21 24.78 -23.79 -53.34
CA ALA A 21 23.51 -24.39 -52.89
C ALA A 21 22.97 -23.79 -51.57
N PHE A 22 23.75 -22.92 -50.88
CA PHE A 22 23.29 -22.30 -49.66
C PHE A 22 22.76 -20.86 -49.82
N ALA A 23 22.70 -20.34 -51.03
CA ALA A 23 22.33 -18.94 -51.30
C ALA A 23 20.87 -18.74 -51.79
N VAL A 24 20.02 -19.76 -51.71
CA VAL A 24 18.64 -19.65 -52.28
C VAL A 24 17.60 -20.22 -51.33
N LEU A 25 17.67 -19.94 -50.01
CA LEU A 25 16.50 -20.12 -49.17
C LEU A 25 16.53 -19.17 -47.95
N SER A 26 16.78 -17.88 -48.21
CA SER A 26 16.32 -16.84 -47.30
C SER A 26 14.89 -16.45 -47.72
N ALA A 27 13.95 -17.37 -47.52
CA ALA A 27 12.56 -16.96 -47.44
C ALA A 27 12.46 -16.01 -46.24
N VAL A 28 12.39 -14.72 -46.53
CA VAL A 28 11.96 -13.72 -45.55
C VAL A 28 10.53 -14.09 -45.18
N ILE A 29 10.38 -14.90 -44.14
CA ILE A 29 9.10 -15.05 -43.48
C ILE A 29 8.83 -13.65 -42.90
N PRO A 30 7.78 -12.94 -43.33
CA PRO A 30 7.40 -11.72 -42.63
C PRO A 30 7.03 -12.13 -41.22
N VAL A 31 7.91 -11.89 -40.28
CA VAL A 31 7.53 -11.88 -38.87
C VAL A 31 6.45 -10.80 -38.80
N PRO A 32 5.21 -11.14 -38.44
CA PRO A 32 4.24 -10.10 -38.18
C PRO A 32 4.90 -9.19 -37.10
N ALA A 33 5.19 -7.95 -37.50
CA ALA A 33 5.50 -6.92 -36.52
C ALA A 33 4.23 -6.88 -35.67
N PHE A 34 4.31 -7.46 -34.47
CA PHE A 34 3.41 -7.05 -33.40
C PHE A 34 3.72 -5.56 -33.26
N ALA A 35 2.91 -4.73 -33.92
CA ALA A 35 2.81 -3.35 -33.56
C ALA A 35 2.48 -3.40 -32.06
N ALA A 36 3.46 -3.10 -31.22
CA ALA A 36 3.19 -2.71 -29.88
C ALA A 36 2.22 -1.54 -30.03
N ASP A 37 0.97 -1.77 -29.65
CA ASP A 37 -0.05 -0.74 -29.58
C ASP A 37 0.41 0.22 -28.51
N SER A 38 1.26 1.18 -28.89
CA SER A 38 1.92 2.14 -27.99
C SER A 38 1.02 3.32 -27.67
N ASP A 39 -0.28 3.21 -27.93
CA ASP A 39 -1.29 4.20 -27.53
C ASP A 39 -1.98 3.79 -26.22
N GLN A 40 -1.25 3.18 -25.28
CA GLN A 40 -1.74 3.11 -23.92
C GLN A 40 -1.68 4.52 -23.34
N GLN A 41 -2.83 5.19 -23.36
CA GLN A 41 -2.99 6.52 -22.81
C GLN A 41 -2.57 6.48 -21.33
N VAL A 42 -1.46 7.16 -20.99
CA VAL A 42 -0.98 7.27 -19.62
C VAL A 42 -2.06 7.96 -18.79
N LYS A 43 -2.53 7.28 -17.75
CA LYS A 43 -3.50 7.80 -16.79
C LYS A 43 -2.76 8.23 -15.53
N THR A 44 -2.64 9.51 -15.29
CA THR A 44 -2.13 10.02 -14.01
C THR A 44 -3.17 9.77 -12.92
N VAL A 45 -2.74 9.15 -11.81
CA VAL A 45 -3.54 8.87 -10.62
C VAL A 45 -2.88 9.57 -9.45
N ARG A 46 -3.54 10.59 -8.90
CA ARG A 46 -3.07 11.35 -7.73
C ARG A 46 -3.41 10.54 -6.48
N VAL A 47 -2.38 10.12 -5.76
CA VAL A 47 -2.49 9.23 -4.60
C VAL A 47 -2.16 10.00 -3.33
N GLY A 48 -3.03 9.94 -2.33
CA GLY A 48 -2.76 10.50 -1.01
C GLY A 48 -1.58 9.80 -0.33
N TRP A 49 -0.65 10.61 0.19
CA TRP A 49 0.54 10.16 0.90
C TRP A 49 0.50 10.71 2.32
N LEU A 50 0.22 9.83 3.28
CA LEU A 50 0.14 10.19 4.70
C LEU A 50 1.51 10.56 5.24
N ILE A 51 1.60 11.71 5.89
CA ILE A 51 2.79 12.08 6.68
C ILE A 51 2.71 11.47 8.07
N ASN A 52 3.87 11.27 8.73
CA ASN A 52 3.99 10.72 10.09
C ASN A 52 3.29 9.36 10.27
N ASN A 53 3.40 8.49 9.26
CA ASN A 53 2.79 7.17 9.25
C ASN A 53 3.79 6.11 8.76
N GLU A 54 4.93 6.05 9.46
CA GLU A 54 6.06 5.19 9.16
C GLU A 54 5.66 3.71 9.20
N GLY A 55 6.30 2.93 8.33
CA GLY A 55 5.96 1.53 8.10
C GLY A 55 4.87 1.35 7.05
N PHE A 56 3.88 2.26 6.98
CA PHE A 56 2.86 2.26 5.95
C PHE A 56 3.29 3.04 4.70
N GLN A 57 3.65 4.31 4.88
CA GLN A 57 4.12 5.21 3.82
C GLN A 57 5.33 6.00 4.34
N ASP A 58 6.52 5.53 3.99
CA ASP A 58 7.79 6.11 4.43
C ASP A 58 8.41 7.00 3.37
N GLY A 59 9.02 8.08 3.80
CA GLY A 59 9.72 9.02 2.95
C GLY A 59 8.83 10.17 2.45
N THR A 60 9.43 11.07 1.67
CA THR A 60 8.77 12.25 1.12
C THR A 60 8.61 12.08 -0.39
N PRO A 61 7.44 12.37 -0.98
CA PRO A 61 7.27 12.39 -2.43
C PRO A 61 8.33 13.24 -3.15
N GLY A 62 8.97 12.63 -4.16
CA GLY A 62 10.14 13.21 -4.84
C GLY A 62 11.49 12.66 -4.35
N GLU A 63 11.50 11.91 -3.24
CA GLU A 63 12.64 11.20 -2.69
C GLU A 63 12.41 9.67 -2.76
N ARG A 64 13.22 8.90 -2.01
CA ARG A 64 13.03 7.45 -1.91
C ARG A 64 11.81 7.15 -1.03
N LEU A 65 10.84 6.44 -1.59
CA LEU A 65 9.64 5.97 -0.90
C LEU A 65 9.76 4.50 -0.53
N SER A 66 9.11 4.10 0.58
CA SER A 66 8.98 2.73 1.05
C SER A 66 7.72 2.57 1.93
N GLY A 67 7.56 1.41 2.55
CA GLY A 67 6.41 1.09 3.38
C GLY A 67 5.47 0.08 2.72
N TRP A 68 4.71 -0.68 3.55
CA TRP A 68 3.85 -1.73 3.00
C TRP A 68 2.72 -1.18 2.12
N GLY A 69 2.22 0.02 2.40
CA GLY A 69 1.24 0.70 1.55
C GLY A 69 1.83 1.11 0.21
N TYR A 70 3.10 1.57 0.20
CA TYR A 70 3.82 1.83 -1.05
C TYR A 70 4.00 0.56 -1.87
N ASP A 71 4.46 -0.53 -1.27
CA ASP A 71 4.67 -1.82 -1.95
C ASP A 71 3.36 -2.39 -2.51
N TYR A 72 2.23 -2.19 -1.78
CA TYR A 72 0.93 -2.58 -2.30
C TYR A 72 0.55 -1.77 -3.55
N LEU A 73 0.74 -0.44 -3.53
CA LEU A 73 0.50 0.43 -4.68
C LEU A 73 1.38 0.04 -5.88
N GLN A 74 2.67 -0.29 -5.67
CA GLN A 74 3.54 -0.76 -6.74
C GLN A 74 3.04 -2.08 -7.34
N THR A 75 2.57 -3.01 -6.52
CA THR A 75 1.97 -4.26 -7.00
C THR A 75 0.66 -4.00 -7.75
N LEU A 76 -0.18 -3.09 -7.25
CA LEU A 76 -1.42 -2.68 -7.92
C LEU A 76 -1.12 -2.11 -9.32
N SER A 77 -0.08 -1.26 -9.44
CA SER A 77 0.32 -0.64 -10.70
C SER A 77 0.76 -1.66 -11.75
N TYR A 78 1.33 -2.78 -11.35
CA TYR A 78 1.67 -3.87 -12.27
C TYR A 78 0.44 -4.46 -12.98
N TYR A 79 -0.71 -4.47 -12.31
CA TYR A 79 -1.99 -4.96 -12.85
C TYR A 79 -2.87 -3.85 -13.43
N THR A 80 -2.44 -2.60 -13.37
CA THR A 80 -3.12 -1.44 -13.97
C THR A 80 -2.18 -0.75 -14.98
N PRO A 81 -1.86 -1.41 -16.10
CA PRO A 81 -0.90 -0.87 -17.07
C PRO A 81 -1.39 0.49 -17.59
N GLY A 82 -0.48 1.43 -17.71
CA GLY A 82 -0.78 2.81 -18.09
C GLY A 82 -1.06 3.75 -16.93
N TRP A 83 -1.16 3.27 -15.69
CA TRP A 83 -1.25 4.15 -14.53
C TRP A 83 0.12 4.73 -14.19
N GLN A 84 0.14 6.02 -13.87
CA GLN A 84 1.29 6.74 -13.33
C GLN A 84 0.88 7.45 -12.06
N TYR A 85 1.50 7.09 -10.93
CA TYR A 85 1.20 7.71 -9.64
C TYR A 85 1.87 9.07 -9.50
N GLU A 86 1.09 10.03 -9.00
CA GLU A 86 1.54 11.30 -8.48
C GLU A 86 1.14 11.35 -6.99
N TYR A 87 2.12 11.37 -6.10
CA TYR A 87 1.87 11.35 -4.66
C TYR A 87 1.68 12.77 -4.11
N VAL A 88 0.62 12.95 -3.33
CA VAL A 88 0.25 14.21 -2.70
C VAL A 88 0.30 14.04 -1.19
N SER A 89 1.22 14.72 -0.51
CA SER A 89 1.41 14.59 0.94
C SER A 89 0.41 15.41 1.73
N GLY A 90 -0.01 14.89 2.87
CA GLY A 90 -0.87 15.60 3.82
C GLY A 90 -1.16 14.76 5.07
N THR A 91 -1.80 15.39 6.03
CA THR A 91 -2.43 14.70 7.16
C THR A 91 -3.62 13.88 6.68
N PHE A 92 -4.10 12.95 7.50
CA PHE A 92 -5.26 12.14 7.15
C PHE A 92 -6.49 12.99 6.82
N THR A 93 -6.76 14.03 7.63
CA THR A 93 -7.92 14.91 7.44
C THR A 93 -7.80 15.71 6.14
N GLU A 94 -6.64 16.33 5.86
CA GLU A 94 -6.41 17.08 4.62
C GLU A 94 -6.60 16.19 3.39
N LEU A 95 -6.01 14.99 3.39
CA LEU A 95 -6.12 14.06 2.26
C LEU A 95 -7.54 13.53 2.07
N MET A 96 -8.31 13.31 3.15
CA MET A 96 -9.72 12.94 3.06
C MET A 96 -10.55 14.06 2.44
N ASP A 97 -10.33 15.30 2.84
CA ASP A 97 -11.01 16.47 2.24
C ASP A 97 -10.68 16.58 0.74
N MET A 98 -9.41 16.43 0.37
CA MET A 98 -8.96 16.44 -1.03
C MET A 98 -9.56 15.27 -1.84
N LEU A 99 -9.67 14.08 -1.24
CA LEU A 99 -10.27 12.92 -1.89
C LEU A 99 -11.77 13.14 -2.16
N GLU A 100 -12.50 13.65 -1.16
CA GLU A 100 -13.92 13.98 -1.29
C GLU A 100 -14.17 15.08 -2.32
N ALA A 101 -13.27 16.07 -2.42
CA ALA A 101 -13.30 17.14 -3.42
C ALA A 101 -12.85 16.67 -4.82
N GLY A 102 -12.25 15.48 -4.95
CA GLY A 102 -11.68 14.98 -6.20
C GLY A 102 -10.35 15.68 -6.60
N GLU A 103 -9.69 16.31 -5.65
CA GLU A 103 -8.36 16.91 -5.83
C GLU A 103 -7.26 15.83 -5.84
N ILE A 104 -7.47 14.71 -5.15
CA ILE A 104 -6.75 13.46 -5.32
C ILE A 104 -7.70 12.36 -5.78
N ASP A 105 -7.15 11.29 -6.37
CA ASP A 105 -7.92 10.27 -7.06
C ASP A 105 -8.03 8.96 -6.28
N LEU A 106 -7.10 8.70 -5.36
CA LEU A 106 -6.98 7.43 -4.65
C LEU A 106 -6.37 7.64 -3.26
N MET A 107 -6.95 7.00 -2.26
CA MET A 107 -6.30 6.76 -0.97
C MET A 107 -6.35 5.27 -0.61
N PRO A 108 -5.23 4.68 -0.19
CA PRO A 108 -5.20 3.37 0.46
C PRO A 108 -5.54 3.51 1.95
N ASN A 109 -5.78 2.36 2.59
CA ASN A 109 -5.96 2.22 4.04
C ASN A 109 -7.10 3.06 4.64
N ILE A 110 -8.26 3.09 3.96
CA ILE A 110 -9.43 3.81 4.44
C ILE A 110 -10.45 2.83 5.02
N SER A 111 -10.72 2.95 6.33
CA SER A 111 -11.79 2.19 6.97
C SER A 111 -13.16 2.63 6.42
N TYR A 112 -14.03 1.64 6.15
CA TYR A 112 -15.39 1.90 5.67
C TYR A 112 -16.24 2.54 6.77
N SER A 113 -17.05 3.54 6.39
CA SER A 113 -18.21 3.99 7.16
C SER A 113 -19.33 4.41 6.21
N GLU A 114 -20.57 4.34 6.69
CA GLU A 114 -21.75 4.78 5.93
C GLU A 114 -21.63 6.26 5.51
N GLU A 115 -21.05 7.10 6.36
CA GLU A 115 -20.81 8.52 6.08
C GLU A 115 -19.84 8.69 4.91
N ARG A 116 -18.68 8.03 4.96
CA ARG A 116 -17.67 8.06 3.88
C ARG A 116 -18.24 7.48 2.58
N ALA A 117 -19.05 6.43 2.66
CA ALA A 117 -19.69 5.79 1.51
C ALA A 117 -20.72 6.68 0.79
N GLN A 118 -21.16 7.78 1.41
CA GLN A 118 -21.97 8.78 0.72
C GLN A 118 -21.18 9.57 -0.33
N LYS A 119 -19.88 9.72 -0.16
CA LYS A 119 -18.99 10.54 -1.00
C LYS A 119 -17.96 9.73 -1.78
N LEU A 120 -17.58 8.55 -1.29
CA LEU A 120 -16.51 7.72 -1.82
C LEU A 120 -17.02 6.37 -2.32
N LEU A 121 -16.26 5.74 -3.23
CA LEU A 121 -16.34 4.34 -3.59
C LEU A 121 -15.22 3.60 -2.90
N PHE A 122 -15.49 2.39 -2.43
CA PHE A 122 -14.55 1.50 -1.77
C PHE A 122 -14.28 0.26 -2.61
N SER A 123 -13.08 -0.30 -2.52
CA SER A 123 -12.77 -1.58 -3.16
C SER A 123 -13.69 -2.69 -2.65
N SER A 124 -13.99 -3.66 -3.53
CA SER A 124 -14.92 -4.75 -3.20
C SER A 124 -14.37 -5.71 -2.15
N ASN A 125 -13.05 -5.83 -2.09
CA ASN A 125 -12.34 -6.59 -1.07
C ASN A 125 -11.52 -5.64 -0.21
N PRO A 126 -11.32 -5.93 1.08
CA PRO A 126 -10.43 -5.15 1.91
C PRO A 126 -8.98 -5.31 1.45
N GLU A 127 -8.19 -4.26 1.63
CA GLU A 127 -6.72 -4.26 1.55
C GLU A 127 -6.12 -5.06 2.70
N GLY A 128 -6.80 -5.01 3.86
CA GLY A 128 -6.44 -5.71 5.07
C GLY A 128 -7.38 -5.38 6.21
N ALA A 129 -7.00 -5.83 7.40
CA ALA A 129 -7.68 -5.53 8.64
C ALA A 129 -6.68 -5.01 9.68
N GLU A 130 -7.18 -4.18 10.57
CA GLU A 130 -6.43 -3.64 11.71
C GLU A 130 -7.19 -3.81 12.99
N ARG A 131 -6.47 -3.98 14.09
CA ARG A 131 -7.01 -4.04 15.45
C ARG A 131 -6.61 -2.79 16.21
N TYR A 132 -7.51 -2.30 17.02
CA TYR A 132 -7.35 -1.07 17.78
C TYR A 132 -7.12 -1.38 19.23
N TYR A 133 -6.16 -0.68 19.81
CA TYR A 133 -5.78 -0.83 21.21
C TYR A 133 -5.59 0.52 21.87
N ILE A 134 -5.75 0.54 23.17
CA ILE A 134 -5.16 1.55 24.02
C ILE A 134 -3.78 1.05 24.41
N TYR A 135 -2.75 1.80 24.00
CA TYR A 135 -1.35 1.54 24.35
C TYR A 135 -0.93 2.46 25.48
N ALA A 136 -0.05 1.96 26.34
CA ALA A 136 0.63 2.75 27.36
C ALA A 136 2.09 2.30 27.47
N LYS A 137 2.90 3.01 28.28
CA LYS A 137 4.28 2.60 28.57
C LYS A 137 4.30 1.20 29.16
N PRO A 138 5.33 0.36 28.90
CA PRO A 138 5.38 -1.02 29.35
C PRO A 138 5.41 -1.18 30.89
N ASP A 139 5.83 -0.13 31.62
CA ASP A 139 5.94 -0.10 33.10
C ASP A 139 4.66 0.35 33.82
N ARG A 140 3.55 0.55 33.07
CA ARG A 140 2.23 0.87 33.64
C ARG A 140 1.54 -0.36 34.24
N ASP A 141 2.05 -0.85 35.36
CA ASP A 141 1.52 -2.02 36.06
C ASP A 141 0.06 -1.90 36.48
N ASP A 142 -0.44 -0.69 36.67
CA ASP A 142 -1.83 -0.39 36.97
C ASP A 142 -2.76 -0.76 35.77
N LEU A 143 -2.34 -0.43 34.55
CA LEU A 143 -3.09 -0.74 33.32
C LEU A 143 -2.89 -2.20 32.89
N ALA A 144 -1.71 -2.77 33.13
CA ALA A 144 -1.40 -4.15 32.77
C ALA A 144 -2.26 -5.20 33.50
N LYS A 145 -2.94 -4.81 34.62
CA LYS A 145 -3.90 -5.67 35.31
C LYS A 145 -5.20 -5.91 34.57
N GLY A 146 -5.45 -5.16 33.50
CA GLY A 146 -6.62 -5.32 32.64
C GLY A 146 -7.92 -4.77 33.23
N ASP A 147 -7.85 -3.91 34.26
CA ASP A 147 -9.00 -3.18 34.77
C ASP A 147 -9.18 -1.87 33.99
N PRO A 148 -10.23 -1.73 33.14
CA PRO A 148 -10.44 -0.52 32.35
C PRO A 148 -10.60 0.74 33.22
N GLN A 149 -11.09 0.61 34.47
CA GLN A 149 -11.29 1.75 35.34
C GLN A 149 -9.97 2.46 35.73
N ALA A 150 -8.83 1.81 35.57
CA ALA A 150 -7.51 2.45 35.71
C ALA A 150 -7.25 3.56 34.67
N LEU A 151 -8.03 3.60 33.58
CA LEU A 151 -7.96 4.67 32.56
C LEU A 151 -8.72 5.94 32.96
N GLN A 152 -9.52 5.90 34.05
CA GLN A 152 -10.35 7.04 34.49
C GLN A 152 -9.51 8.28 34.76
N GLY A 153 -9.83 9.38 34.08
CA GLY A 153 -9.19 10.70 34.27
C GLY A 153 -7.84 10.86 33.60
N LEU A 154 -7.34 9.83 32.87
CA LEU A 154 -6.08 9.92 32.11
C LEU A 154 -6.20 10.85 30.90
N THR A 155 -5.04 11.34 30.44
CA THR A 155 -4.90 12.02 29.15
C THR A 155 -4.55 11.00 28.09
N ILE A 156 -5.41 10.88 27.07
CA ILE A 156 -5.25 9.91 25.99
C ILE A 156 -4.96 10.64 24.68
N GLY A 157 -3.83 10.31 24.05
CA GLY A 157 -3.48 10.76 22.72
C GLY A 157 -4.28 10.00 21.64
N CYS A 158 -4.72 10.70 20.62
CA CYS A 158 -5.45 10.11 19.50
C CYS A 158 -5.22 10.90 18.21
N ASN A 159 -5.45 10.26 17.04
CA ASN A 159 -5.41 10.93 15.74
C ASN A 159 -6.79 11.47 15.38
N SER A 160 -6.82 12.66 14.79
CA SER A 160 -8.06 13.28 14.30
C SER A 160 -8.64 12.53 13.09
N GLY A 161 -9.95 12.34 13.06
CA GLY A 161 -10.71 11.86 11.91
C GLY A 161 -10.55 10.38 11.55
N VAL A 162 -9.73 9.60 12.26
CA VAL A 162 -9.48 8.19 11.97
C VAL A 162 -10.39 7.25 12.76
N MET A 163 -10.65 6.06 12.20
CA MET A 163 -11.61 5.11 12.77
C MET A 163 -11.21 4.59 14.15
N GLN A 164 -9.91 4.34 14.39
CA GLN A 164 -9.46 3.85 15.70
C GLN A 164 -9.78 4.82 16.84
N THR A 165 -9.69 6.12 16.59
CA THR A 165 -10.05 7.15 17.60
C THR A 165 -11.52 7.07 17.95
N PHE A 166 -12.39 7.01 16.94
CA PHE A 166 -13.83 6.89 17.15
C PHE A 166 -14.19 5.61 17.94
N VAL A 167 -13.64 4.46 17.54
CA VAL A 167 -13.91 3.17 18.18
C VAL A 167 -13.37 3.15 19.61
N GLY A 168 -12.16 3.66 19.84
CA GLY A 168 -11.57 3.74 21.18
C GLY A 168 -12.35 4.64 22.14
N GLN A 169 -12.78 5.81 21.66
CA GLN A 169 -13.63 6.74 22.45
C GLN A 169 -15.00 6.12 22.76
N GLN A 170 -15.61 5.42 21.82
CA GLN A 170 -16.87 4.69 22.03
C GLN A 170 -16.70 3.58 23.08
N TRP A 171 -15.61 2.82 23.00
CA TRP A 171 -15.30 1.78 23.99
C TRP A 171 -15.15 2.36 25.39
N LEU A 172 -14.38 3.45 25.54
CA LEU A 172 -14.22 4.15 26.84
C LEU A 172 -15.55 4.65 27.39
N ALA A 173 -16.39 5.23 26.54
CA ALA A 173 -17.72 5.70 26.94
C ALA A 173 -18.63 4.54 27.40
N ASN A 174 -18.58 3.38 26.73
CA ASN A 174 -19.34 2.19 27.10
C ASN A 174 -18.90 1.59 28.44
N GLU A 175 -17.59 1.70 28.75
CA GLU A 175 -17.03 1.31 30.07
C GLU A 175 -17.32 2.36 31.16
N GLY A 176 -17.96 3.48 30.81
CA GLY A 176 -18.25 4.58 31.75
C GLY A 176 -17.02 5.40 32.14
N ILE A 177 -15.97 5.37 31.33
CA ILE A 177 -14.69 6.03 31.60
C ILE A 177 -14.67 7.41 30.94
N THR A 178 -14.24 8.41 31.70
CA THR A 178 -14.04 9.78 31.22
C THR A 178 -12.55 10.10 31.19
N CYS A 179 -12.03 10.49 30.01
CA CYS A 179 -10.64 10.86 29.76
C CYS A 179 -10.54 12.26 29.18
N THR A 180 -9.34 12.84 29.25
CA THR A 180 -8.98 14.01 28.43
C THR A 180 -8.34 13.53 27.15
N TYR A 181 -8.74 14.09 26.00
CA TYR A 181 -8.15 13.73 24.72
C TYR A 181 -7.21 14.81 24.22
N ARG A 182 -6.07 14.40 23.64
CA ARG A 182 -5.14 15.25 22.93
C ARG A 182 -4.95 14.70 21.53
N GLU A 183 -5.22 15.53 20.52
CA GLU A 183 -5.16 15.14 19.12
C GLU A 183 -3.78 15.40 18.50
N TYR A 184 -3.37 14.49 17.60
CA TYR A 184 -2.12 14.52 16.85
C TYR A 184 -2.36 14.16 15.39
N ASP A 185 -1.45 14.54 14.47
CA ASP A 185 -1.55 14.32 13.02
C ASP A 185 -0.60 13.20 12.55
N GLY A 186 -0.68 12.03 13.15
CA GLY A 186 0.08 10.85 12.72
C GLY A 186 0.42 9.89 13.86
N GLY A 187 0.68 8.63 13.48
CA GLY A 187 0.90 7.56 14.45
C GLY A 187 2.23 7.68 15.20
N SER A 188 3.31 8.08 14.52
CA SER A 188 4.62 8.28 15.17
C SER A 188 4.56 9.39 16.24
N MET A 189 3.84 10.48 15.94
CA MET A 189 3.66 11.58 16.91
C MET A 189 2.95 11.15 18.19
N LEU A 190 2.03 10.17 18.09
CA LEU A 190 1.35 9.61 19.25
C LEU A 190 2.31 8.84 20.16
N PHE A 191 3.16 8.00 19.56
CA PHE A 191 4.15 7.25 20.34
C PHE A 191 5.25 8.16 20.91
N ASP A 192 5.65 9.21 20.19
CA ASP A 192 6.56 10.23 20.71
C ASP A 192 5.96 10.96 21.91
N ALA A 193 4.68 11.36 21.84
CA ALA A 193 3.98 12.01 22.93
C ALA A 193 3.86 11.08 24.17
N LEU A 194 3.62 9.78 23.96
CA LEU A 194 3.61 8.79 25.01
C LEU A 194 5.01 8.64 25.65
N ALA A 195 6.06 8.51 24.84
CA ALA A 195 7.44 8.37 25.29
C ALA A 195 7.89 9.58 26.11
N ASN A 196 7.45 10.80 25.74
CA ASN A 196 7.78 12.07 26.38
C ASN A 196 6.87 12.42 27.58
N ASP A 197 5.97 11.54 28.02
CA ASP A 197 5.01 11.80 29.11
C ASP A 197 4.04 12.97 28.84
N GLU A 198 3.80 13.29 27.57
CA GLU A 198 2.80 14.31 27.21
C GLU A 198 1.36 13.78 27.33
N VAL A 199 1.20 12.46 27.19
CA VAL A 199 -0.05 11.71 27.38
C VAL A 199 0.22 10.45 28.19
N ASP A 200 -0.80 9.94 28.88
CA ASP A 200 -0.71 8.74 29.72
C ASP A 200 -0.89 7.44 28.92
N ALA A 201 -1.65 7.52 27.84
CA ALA A 201 -1.95 6.42 26.92
C ALA A 201 -2.28 6.95 25.54
N VAL A 202 -2.30 6.08 24.53
CA VAL A 202 -2.69 6.44 23.15
C VAL A 202 -3.65 5.41 22.57
N ILE A 203 -4.60 5.86 21.74
CA ILE A 203 -5.45 4.99 20.92
C ILE A 203 -4.76 4.82 19.59
N MET A 204 -4.37 3.57 19.26
CA MET A 204 -3.63 3.26 18.03
C MET A 204 -4.03 1.89 17.47
N ASN A 205 -3.76 1.67 16.18
CA ASN A 205 -3.90 0.36 15.56
C ASN A 205 -2.62 -0.47 15.68
N ASP A 206 -2.68 -1.74 15.31
CA ASP A 206 -1.58 -2.70 15.36
C ASP A 206 -0.70 -2.71 14.09
N THR A 207 -0.84 -1.72 13.21
CA THR A 207 -0.05 -1.61 11.98
C THR A 207 1.29 -0.92 12.20
N ILE A 208 1.41 -0.14 13.27
CA ILE A 208 2.63 0.54 13.70
C ILE A 208 2.95 0.06 15.13
N SER A 209 4.23 -0.11 15.42
CA SER A 209 4.71 -0.52 16.74
C SER A 209 5.78 0.45 17.27
N SER A 210 5.89 0.54 18.60
CA SER A 210 6.95 1.26 19.27
C SER A 210 7.49 0.40 20.40
N PRO A 211 8.81 0.35 20.64
CA PRO A 211 9.37 -0.36 21.79
C PRO A 211 8.97 0.28 23.12
N ASP A 212 8.57 1.54 23.12
CA ASP A 212 8.18 2.31 24.29
C ASP A 212 6.68 2.22 24.60
N ALA A 213 5.93 1.39 23.85
CA ALA A 213 4.50 1.21 24.03
C ALA A 213 4.09 -0.25 24.01
N SER A 214 3.17 -0.61 24.91
CA SER A 214 2.57 -1.94 24.98
C SER A 214 1.06 -1.84 24.84
N PRO A 215 0.39 -2.77 24.11
CA PRO A 215 -1.06 -2.81 24.04
C PRO A 215 -1.64 -3.25 25.39
N MET A 216 -2.48 -2.41 25.98
CA MET A 216 -3.10 -2.66 27.28
C MET A 216 -4.54 -3.17 27.13
N PHE A 217 -5.32 -2.53 26.27
CA PHE A 217 -6.73 -2.88 26.05
C PHE A 217 -7.05 -2.97 24.58
N TYR A 218 -7.62 -4.09 24.16
CA TYR A 218 -8.22 -4.23 22.84
C TYR A 218 -9.57 -3.50 22.85
N VAL A 219 -9.78 -2.58 21.91
CA VAL A 219 -10.99 -1.75 21.87
C VAL A 219 -11.84 -1.99 20.63
N GLY A 220 -11.32 -2.68 19.60
CA GLY A 220 -12.07 -2.98 18.40
C GLY A 220 -11.17 -3.24 17.19
N SER A 221 -11.79 -3.39 16.04
CA SER A 221 -11.11 -3.62 14.77
C SER A 221 -11.94 -3.09 13.60
N SER A 222 -11.31 -2.86 12.46
CA SER A 222 -12.01 -2.68 11.19
C SER A 222 -11.18 -3.20 10.02
N ASP A 223 -11.89 -3.49 8.93
CA ASP A 223 -11.26 -3.66 7.63
C ASP A 223 -10.98 -2.27 7.03
N TYR A 224 -9.92 -2.21 6.22
CA TYR A 224 -9.58 -1.01 5.46
C TYR A 224 -9.46 -1.33 3.96
N TYR A 225 -9.71 -0.32 3.13
CA TYR A 225 -9.95 -0.45 1.70
C TYR A 225 -9.24 0.63 0.93
N PHE A 226 -9.02 0.41 -0.37
CA PHE A 226 -8.80 1.50 -1.30
C PHE A 226 -10.08 2.31 -1.47
N ALA A 227 -9.95 3.63 -1.46
CA ALA A 227 -11.06 4.55 -1.67
C ALA A 227 -10.76 5.53 -2.80
N VAL A 228 -11.79 5.83 -3.61
CA VAL A 228 -11.75 6.82 -4.69
C VAL A 228 -12.99 7.70 -4.62
N PRO A 229 -12.96 8.92 -5.19
CA PRO A 229 -14.17 9.75 -5.31
C PRO A 229 -15.27 9.02 -6.09
N LYS A 230 -16.54 9.28 -5.78
CA LYS A 230 -17.68 8.71 -6.54
C LYS A 230 -17.66 9.06 -8.03
N SER A 231 -16.99 10.13 -8.41
CA SER A 231 -16.77 10.53 -9.80
C SER A 231 -15.79 9.65 -10.57
N ARG A 232 -15.07 8.74 -9.88
CA ARG A 232 -14.03 7.90 -10.47
C ARG A 232 -14.33 6.39 -10.39
N PRO A 233 -15.52 5.95 -10.87
CA PRO A 233 -15.84 4.51 -10.94
C PRO A 233 -14.91 3.74 -11.89
N ASP A 234 -14.28 4.42 -12.86
CA ASP A 234 -13.26 3.87 -13.74
C ASP A 234 -12.07 3.34 -12.93
N LEU A 235 -11.52 4.14 -12.01
CA LEU A 235 -10.42 3.73 -11.14
C LEU A 235 -10.83 2.59 -10.21
N MET A 236 -12.01 2.65 -9.61
CA MET A 236 -12.49 1.61 -8.72
C MET A 236 -12.65 0.26 -9.44
N ASN A 237 -13.12 0.26 -10.68
CA ASN A 237 -13.20 -0.97 -11.47
C ASN A 237 -11.83 -1.56 -11.76
N ASP A 238 -10.84 -0.71 -12.14
CA ASP A 238 -9.46 -1.13 -12.38
C ASP A 238 -8.82 -1.69 -11.10
N ILE A 239 -9.01 -1.03 -9.95
CA ILE A 239 -8.55 -1.49 -8.63
C ILE A 239 -9.13 -2.86 -8.29
N ASN A 240 -10.44 -3.05 -8.41
CA ASN A 240 -11.09 -4.31 -8.10
C ASN A 240 -10.60 -5.46 -9.00
N ALA A 241 -10.38 -5.18 -10.29
CA ALA A 241 -9.80 -6.15 -11.21
C ALA A 241 -8.36 -6.53 -10.83
N ALA A 242 -7.53 -5.53 -10.48
CA ALA A 242 -6.15 -5.73 -10.05
C ALA A 242 -6.09 -6.53 -8.74
N MET A 243 -6.86 -6.16 -7.71
CA MET A 243 -6.93 -6.90 -6.44
C MET A 243 -7.36 -8.35 -6.64
N THR A 244 -8.32 -8.60 -7.55
CA THR A 244 -8.74 -9.94 -7.90
C THR A 244 -7.61 -10.73 -8.56
N ALA A 245 -6.83 -10.10 -9.46
CA ALA A 245 -5.69 -10.73 -10.10
C ALA A 245 -4.56 -11.04 -9.11
N ILE A 246 -4.25 -10.12 -8.21
CA ILE A 246 -3.28 -10.31 -7.11
C ILE A 246 -3.68 -11.51 -6.26
N ALA A 247 -4.94 -11.57 -5.79
CA ALA A 247 -5.43 -12.64 -4.94
C ALA A 247 -5.43 -14.02 -5.63
N ARG A 248 -5.58 -14.08 -6.97
CA ARG A 248 -5.45 -15.33 -7.74
C ARG A 248 -4.02 -15.86 -7.76
N VAL A 249 -3.02 -14.98 -7.82
CA VAL A 249 -1.60 -15.33 -7.84
C VAL A 249 -1.10 -15.62 -6.44
N ASN A 250 -1.48 -14.79 -5.47
CA ASN A 250 -1.11 -14.93 -4.07
C ASN A 250 -2.31 -14.58 -3.16
N PRO A 251 -3.09 -15.58 -2.71
CA PRO A 251 -4.23 -15.34 -1.82
C PRO A 251 -3.88 -14.75 -0.45
N ARG A 252 -2.60 -14.80 -0.06
CA ARG A 252 -2.10 -14.26 1.22
C ARG A 252 -1.36 -12.94 1.06
N TYR A 253 -1.40 -12.34 -0.12
CA TYR A 253 -0.63 -11.14 -0.44
C TYR A 253 -0.84 -10.01 0.58
N ASN A 254 -2.09 -9.75 0.98
CA ASN A 254 -2.44 -8.69 1.91
C ASN A 254 -1.76 -8.85 3.28
N ASP A 255 -1.67 -10.09 3.78
CA ASP A 255 -0.98 -10.38 5.05
C ASP A 255 0.54 -10.32 4.88
N GLU A 256 1.05 -10.85 3.78
CA GLU A 256 2.49 -10.96 3.52
C GLU A 256 3.15 -9.60 3.27
N VAL A 257 2.50 -8.70 2.53
CA VAL A 257 3.05 -7.36 2.26
C VAL A 257 3.22 -6.58 3.57
N LYS A 258 2.26 -6.67 4.49
CA LYS A 258 2.33 -6.03 5.81
C LYS A 258 3.38 -6.70 6.71
N ALA A 259 3.45 -8.04 6.71
CA ALA A 259 4.37 -8.81 7.56
C ALA A 259 5.85 -8.50 7.26
N ASN A 260 6.20 -8.08 6.05
CA ASN A 260 7.56 -7.67 5.68
C ASN A 260 8.04 -6.41 6.43
N TYR A 261 7.12 -5.65 7.02
CA TYR A 261 7.38 -4.40 7.76
C TYR A 261 7.08 -4.53 9.26
N SER A 262 6.58 -5.68 9.70
CA SER A 262 6.35 -6.00 11.11
C SER A 262 7.61 -6.68 11.66
N ALA A 263 8.58 -5.90 12.15
CA ALA A 263 9.80 -6.42 12.78
C ALA A 263 9.62 -6.54 14.30
#